data_480530a38f1b9df6fdcc389e89d61a1b
#
_entry.id   480530a38f1b9df6fdcc389e89d61a1b
#
_cell.length_a   1.000
_cell.length_b   1.000
_cell.length_c   1.000
_cell.angle_alpha   90.00
_cell.angle_beta   90.00
_cell.angle_gamma   90.00
#
_symmetry.space_group_name_H-M   'P 1'
#
loop_
_entity.id
_entity.type
_entity.pdbx_description
1 polymer ?
#
loop_
_entity_poly.entity_id
_entity_poly.type
_entity_poly.pdbx_seq_one_letter_code
_entity_poly.pdbx_strand_id
1 'polypeptide(L)'
;MEVKWGMKASEKIKGIVFAYDTNGEYDMVKELGVEWMRLNICFPWKDKMFGTLSEEYIAARQEIRDTHAKGFQVMPATPPLGGFTYDEEEGKTCWHEHFPEFVGKKGTEEFYENVRESMRFICEDLGEAAGIYWQCMNEIDIPVFSNDYPDDILADTARACAEGIRRGNPEARCGINISCYNENAVRIADLVYREGHSFYYMGVDQYFGSWQPGDAENWIGVLDALYERYRLPVLANEWGYSSAGELAEEMPDPALVPKGLPEVCYVKKWFHEAKGGHTPEVQADYFRRGHRIFAQHPHCLGSFM
;
A
#
# COMPACT_ATOMS: atom_id res chain seq x y z
N MET A 1 -1.15 -29.07 -2.90
CA MET A 1 0.12 -28.90 -3.66
C MET A 1 1.00 -27.99 -2.83
N GLU A 2 2.03 -28.50 -2.15
CA GLU A 2 2.96 -27.63 -1.40
C GLU A 2 3.74 -26.81 -2.40
N VAL A 3 3.42 -25.55 -2.49
CA VAL A 3 4.21 -24.58 -3.25
C VAL A 3 5.48 -24.33 -2.45
N LYS A 4 6.62 -24.87 -2.90
CA LYS A 4 7.93 -24.55 -2.34
C LYS A 4 8.28 -23.11 -2.73
N TRP A 5 7.95 -22.16 -1.87
CA TRP A 5 8.34 -20.77 -1.99
C TRP A 5 9.81 -20.60 -1.57
N GLY A 6 10.72 -20.97 -2.42
CA GLY A 6 12.16 -20.72 -2.23
C GLY A 6 12.67 -19.76 -3.30
N MET A 7 12.15 -18.50 -3.30
CA MET A 7 12.66 -17.49 -4.24
C MET A 7 14.11 -17.14 -3.91
N LYS A 8 14.94 -17.07 -4.95
CA LYS A 8 16.29 -16.53 -4.80
C LYS A 8 16.20 -15.02 -4.53
N ALA A 9 17.19 -14.48 -3.82
CA ALA A 9 17.25 -13.04 -3.54
C ALA A 9 17.19 -12.16 -4.81
N SER A 10 17.68 -12.67 -5.93
CA SER A 10 17.63 -12.00 -7.25
C SER A 10 16.23 -11.98 -7.89
N GLU A 11 15.30 -12.79 -7.40
CA GLU A 11 13.93 -12.89 -7.94
C GLU A 11 12.92 -12.09 -7.11
N LYS A 12 13.38 -11.53 -5.98
CA LYS A 12 12.53 -10.75 -5.07
C LYS A 12 12.35 -9.32 -5.57
N ILE A 13 11.18 -8.75 -5.27
CA ILE A 13 10.88 -7.35 -5.57
C ILE A 13 11.83 -6.46 -4.78
N LYS A 14 12.48 -5.53 -5.48
CA LYS A 14 13.29 -4.45 -4.93
C LYS A 14 12.65 -3.15 -5.41
N GLY A 15 11.82 -2.60 -4.57
CA GLY A 15 10.97 -1.48 -4.92
C GLY A 15 11.14 -0.26 -4.03
N ILE A 16 10.59 0.85 -4.54
CA ILE A 16 10.40 2.08 -3.79
C ILE A 16 8.95 2.54 -3.97
N VAL A 17 8.38 3.14 -2.92
CA VAL A 17 7.10 3.83 -2.98
C VAL A 17 7.36 5.19 -3.59
N PHE A 18 6.95 5.39 -4.81
CA PHE A 18 7.14 6.54 -5.70
C PHE A 18 8.46 7.35 -5.49
N ALA A 19 9.09 7.71 -6.58
CA ALA A 19 10.16 8.71 -6.59
C ALA A 19 9.79 9.76 -7.64
N TYR A 20 9.86 11.03 -7.28
CA TYR A 20 9.68 12.12 -8.24
C TYR A 20 11.02 12.38 -8.92
N ASP A 21 11.05 12.38 -10.26
CA ASP A 21 12.27 12.64 -11.03
C ASP A 21 12.50 14.14 -11.23
N THR A 22 12.55 14.89 -10.13
CA THR A 22 12.78 16.34 -10.18
C THR A 22 14.25 16.72 -10.27
N ASN A 23 15.16 15.86 -9.76
CA ASN A 23 16.60 16.11 -9.70
C ASN A 23 17.43 14.89 -10.09
N GLY A 24 16.90 13.98 -10.91
CA GLY A 24 17.59 12.76 -11.30
C GLY A 24 17.48 11.62 -10.27
N GLU A 25 16.46 11.64 -9.43
CA GLU A 25 16.22 10.59 -8.43
C GLU A 25 16.08 9.21 -9.07
N TYR A 26 15.53 9.12 -10.27
CA TYR A 26 15.42 7.85 -10.99
C TYR A 26 16.77 7.20 -11.25
N ASP A 27 17.80 7.97 -11.60
CA ASP A 27 19.14 7.44 -11.79
C ASP A 27 19.74 6.96 -10.46
N MET A 28 19.55 7.72 -9.37
CA MET A 28 20.01 7.32 -8.04
C MET A 28 19.35 6.01 -7.57
N VAL A 29 18.04 5.85 -7.72
CA VAL A 29 17.36 4.62 -7.28
C VAL A 29 17.73 3.42 -8.14
N LYS A 30 18.04 3.62 -9.43
CA LYS A 30 18.60 2.55 -10.29
C LYS A 30 20.00 2.12 -9.84
N GLU A 31 20.86 3.06 -9.46
CA GLU A 31 22.19 2.75 -8.91
C GLU A 31 22.11 1.94 -7.62
N LEU A 32 21.03 2.14 -6.81
CA LEU A 32 20.73 1.32 -5.63
C LEU A 32 20.17 -0.05 -5.97
N GLY A 33 19.93 -0.35 -7.25
CA GLY A 33 19.37 -1.62 -7.70
C GLY A 33 17.88 -1.74 -7.54
N VAL A 34 17.15 -0.63 -7.45
CA VAL A 34 15.68 -0.60 -7.47
C VAL A 34 15.19 -0.97 -8.88
N GLU A 35 14.27 -1.91 -8.94
CA GLU A 35 13.70 -2.44 -10.18
C GLU A 35 12.20 -2.13 -10.29
N TRP A 36 11.54 -1.85 -9.17
CA TRP A 36 10.10 -1.65 -9.08
C TRP A 36 9.74 -0.30 -8.46
N MET A 37 8.67 0.31 -8.98
CA MET A 37 8.01 1.46 -8.33
C MET A 37 6.56 1.12 -8.03
N ARG A 38 6.08 1.46 -6.82
CA ARG A 38 4.68 1.38 -6.46
C ARG A 38 4.05 2.75 -6.66
N LEU A 39 3.08 2.85 -7.55
CA LEU A 39 2.40 4.09 -7.91
C LEU A 39 0.90 3.96 -7.73
N ASN A 40 0.26 5.00 -7.24
CA ASN A 40 -1.19 5.03 -7.09
C ASN A 40 -1.87 5.25 -8.45
N ILE A 41 -3.01 4.60 -8.66
CA ILE A 41 -3.91 4.87 -9.77
C ILE A 41 -5.25 5.37 -9.24
N CYS A 42 -5.83 6.36 -9.89
CA CYS A 42 -7.10 6.95 -9.50
C CYS A 42 -8.29 6.23 -10.16
N PHE A 43 -9.50 6.47 -9.63
CA PHE A 43 -10.73 5.99 -10.25
C PHE A 43 -10.89 6.63 -11.66
N PRO A 44 -11.25 5.85 -12.71
CA PRO A 44 -11.07 6.33 -14.08
C PRO A 44 -12.14 7.30 -14.58
N TRP A 45 -13.37 7.27 -14.04
CA TRP A 45 -14.51 7.98 -14.62
C TRP A 45 -14.81 9.29 -13.88
N LYS A 46 -15.11 10.36 -14.64
CA LYS A 46 -15.40 11.69 -14.12
C LYS A 46 -16.88 11.91 -13.77
N ASP A 47 -17.76 11.46 -14.64
CA ASP A 47 -19.17 11.89 -14.65
C ASP A 47 -20.18 10.74 -14.60
N LYS A 48 -19.82 9.57 -15.09
CA LYS A 48 -20.62 8.34 -15.09
C LYS A 48 -19.75 7.14 -15.45
N MET A 49 -20.23 5.95 -15.18
CA MET A 49 -19.58 4.71 -15.62
C MET A 49 -19.38 4.72 -17.14
N PHE A 50 -18.17 4.40 -17.58
CA PHE A 50 -17.75 4.41 -18.98
C PHE A 50 -17.93 5.76 -19.71
N GLY A 51 -17.92 6.84 -18.93
CA GLY A 51 -18.02 8.21 -19.43
C GLY A 51 -16.66 8.82 -19.77
N THR A 52 -16.52 10.11 -19.47
CA THR A 52 -15.26 10.83 -19.66
C THR A 52 -14.24 10.38 -18.60
N LEU A 53 -12.98 10.22 -19.00
CA LEU A 53 -11.91 9.95 -18.03
C LEU A 53 -11.68 11.15 -17.09
N SER A 54 -11.40 10.89 -15.83
CA SER A 54 -11.03 11.92 -14.86
C SER A 54 -9.63 12.45 -15.14
N GLU A 55 -9.39 13.69 -14.77
CA GLU A 55 -8.07 14.34 -14.95
C GLU A 55 -7.02 13.67 -14.07
N GLU A 56 -7.42 13.26 -12.86
CA GLU A 56 -6.58 12.55 -11.90
C GLU A 56 -6.16 11.17 -12.44
N TYR A 57 -7.08 10.44 -13.05
CA TYR A 57 -6.75 9.17 -13.70
C TYR A 57 -5.79 9.37 -14.88
N ILE A 58 -6.05 10.36 -15.74
CA ILE A 58 -5.18 10.67 -16.89
C ILE A 58 -3.76 10.99 -16.42
N ALA A 59 -3.61 11.79 -15.36
CA ALA A 59 -2.31 12.15 -14.80
C ALA A 59 -1.60 10.92 -14.21
N ALA A 60 -2.27 10.15 -13.35
CA ALA A 60 -1.70 8.95 -12.74
C ALA A 60 -1.33 7.87 -13.78
N ARG A 61 -2.18 7.67 -14.79
CA ARG A 61 -1.88 6.79 -15.93
C ARG A 61 -0.60 7.23 -16.68
N GLN A 62 -0.46 8.55 -16.91
CA GLN A 62 0.72 9.05 -17.61
C GLN A 62 1.98 8.85 -16.78
N GLU A 63 1.94 9.10 -15.47
CA GLU A 63 3.05 8.86 -14.56
C GLU A 63 3.49 7.37 -14.58
N ILE A 64 2.55 6.45 -14.54
CA ILE A 64 2.84 5.00 -14.64
C ILE A 64 3.53 4.68 -15.97
N ARG A 65 3.02 5.20 -17.10
CA ARG A 65 3.62 4.97 -18.42
C ARG A 65 5.02 5.57 -18.54
N ASP A 66 5.23 6.77 -18.03
CA ASP A 66 6.53 7.45 -18.04
C ASP A 66 7.55 6.72 -17.17
N THR A 67 7.15 6.25 -16.00
CA THR A 67 7.99 5.44 -15.10
C THR A 67 8.38 4.11 -15.75
N HIS A 68 7.43 3.44 -16.40
CA HIS A 68 7.70 2.22 -17.15
C HIS A 68 8.67 2.50 -18.33
N ALA A 69 8.46 3.58 -19.07
CA ALA A 69 9.35 3.98 -20.17
C ALA A 69 10.79 4.28 -19.71
N LYS A 70 10.99 4.64 -18.45
CA LYS A 70 12.30 4.78 -17.79
C LYS A 70 12.93 3.43 -17.43
N GLY A 71 12.25 2.31 -17.66
CA GLY A 71 12.76 0.95 -17.45
C GLY A 71 12.47 0.35 -16.08
N PHE A 72 11.56 0.93 -15.31
CA PHE A 72 11.07 0.34 -14.07
C PHE A 72 9.87 -0.58 -14.34
N GLN A 73 9.73 -1.63 -13.53
CA GLN A 73 8.46 -2.32 -13.36
C GLN A 73 7.57 -1.46 -12.46
N VAL A 74 6.28 -1.37 -12.77
CA VAL A 74 5.36 -0.61 -11.94
C VAL A 74 4.35 -1.53 -11.28
N MET A 75 4.17 -1.37 -9.97
CA MET A 75 3.08 -1.98 -9.21
C MET A 75 2.01 -0.92 -8.97
N PRO A 76 0.91 -0.92 -9.72
CA PRO A 76 -0.19 -0.01 -9.45
C PRO A 76 -0.89 -0.36 -8.15
N ALA A 77 -1.23 0.67 -7.35
CA ALA A 77 -2.07 0.56 -6.17
C ALA A 77 -3.42 1.20 -6.46
N THR A 78 -4.51 0.42 -6.34
CA THR A 78 -5.86 0.94 -6.58
C THR A 78 -6.31 1.85 -5.43
N PRO A 79 -7.21 2.81 -5.68
CA PRO A 79 -7.67 3.70 -4.63
C PRO A 79 -8.39 2.92 -3.51
N PRO A 80 -8.23 3.32 -2.23
CA PRO A 80 -9.12 2.92 -1.14
C PRO A 80 -10.51 3.56 -1.34
N LEU A 81 -11.47 3.31 -0.44
CA LEU A 81 -12.81 3.92 -0.55
C LEU A 81 -12.77 5.45 -0.53
N GLY A 82 -11.81 6.02 0.17
CA GLY A 82 -11.57 7.44 0.24
C GLY A 82 -10.32 7.76 1.05
N GLY A 83 -10.17 9.01 1.43
CA GLY A 83 -9.09 9.47 2.28
C GLY A 83 -9.43 10.75 3.02
N PHE A 84 -8.86 10.91 4.22
CA PHE A 84 -8.91 12.17 4.93
C PHE A 84 -7.78 13.08 4.47
N THR A 85 -8.10 14.36 4.23
CA THR A 85 -7.12 15.43 4.11
C THR A 85 -7.20 16.33 5.33
N TYR A 86 -6.07 16.81 5.81
CA TYR A 86 -5.99 17.72 6.94
C TYR A 86 -5.80 19.16 6.46
N ASP A 87 -6.70 20.05 6.86
CA ASP A 87 -6.58 21.49 6.67
C ASP A 87 -5.93 22.10 7.92
N GLU A 88 -4.66 22.50 7.78
CA GLU A 88 -3.89 23.10 8.89
C GLU A 88 -4.43 24.46 9.34
N GLU A 89 -5.04 25.25 8.43
CA GLU A 89 -5.58 26.57 8.75
C GLU A 89 -6.86 26.46 9.58
N GLU A 90 -7.72 25.51 9.22
CA GLU A 90 -8.97 25.27 9.92
C GLU A 90 -8.82 24.25 11.07
N GLY A 91 -7.71 23.55 11.15
CA GLY A 91 -7.44 22.54 12.19
C GLY A 91 -8.37 21.33 12.12
N LYS A 92 -8.88 21.00 10.95
CA LYS A 92 -9.85 19.91 10.76
C LYS A 92 -9.49 19.01 9.59
N THR A 93 -10.05 17.80 9.61
CA THR A 93 -9.97 16.85 8.50
C THR A 93 -11.25 16.86 7.68
N CYS A 94 -11.09 16.62 6.36
CA CYS A 94 -12.19 16.44 5.42
C CYS A 94 -12.05 15.06 4.75
N TRP A 95 -13.15 14.30 4.72
CA TRP A 95 -13.22 13.03 4.00
C TRP A 95 -13.50 13.25 2.52
N HIS A 96 -12.76 12.58 1.66
CA HIS A 96 -12.96 12.58 0.20
C HIS A 96 -13.19 11.16 -0.28
N GLU A 97 -14.34 10.93 -0.94
CA GLU A 97 -14.65 9.66 -1.57
C GLU A 97 -13.85 9.47 -2.86
N HIS A 98 -13.19 8.31 -3.01
CA HIS A 98 -12.49 7.98 -4.25
C HIS A 98 -13.39 7.28 -5.28
N PHE A 99 -14.50 6.69 -4.82
CA PHE A 99 -15.51 6.12 -5.71
C PHE A 99 -16.75 7.03 -5.71
N PRO A 100 -16.99 7.78 -6.81
CA PRO A 100 -18.12 8.70 -6.93
C PRO A 100 -19.49 8.02 -6.75
N GLU A 101 -20.52 8.78 -6.42
CA GLU A 101 -21.88 8.26 -6.16
C GLU A 101 -22.47 7.46 -7.34
N PHE A 102 -22.12 7.81 -8.59
CA PHE A 102 -22.59 7.08 -9.76
C PHE A 102 -22.03 5.66 -9.92
N VAL A 103 -21.05 5.28 -9.12
CA VAL A 103 -20.56 3.88 -9.04
C VAL A 103 -21.59 2.98 -8.36
N GLY A 104 -22.52 3.58 -7.62
CA GLY A 104 -23.55 2.87 -6.87
C GLY A 104 -23.35 2.98 -5.35
N LYS A 105 -24.37 2.54 -4.64
CA LYS A 105 -24.32 2.53 -3.17
C LYS A 105 -23.33 1.47 -2.68
N LYS A 106 -22.31 1.89 -1.93
CA LYS A 106 -21.30 1.00 -1.34
C LYS A 106 -21.98 -0.13 -0.53
N GLY A 107 -21.48 -1.33 -0.69
CA GLY A 107 -22.07 -2.54 -0.09
C GLY A 107 -23.15 -3.22 -0.94
N THR A 108 -23.44 -2.74 -2.14
CA THR A 108 -24.37 -3.39 -3.08
C THR A 108 -23.62 -4.11 -4.21
N GLU A 109 -24.25 -5.13 -4.81
CA GLU A 109 -23.66 -5.85 -5.95
C GLU A 109 -23.43 -4.94 -7.16
N GLU A 110 -24.31 -3.94 -7.36
CA GLU A 110 -24.13 -2.94 -8.42
C GLU A 110 -22.81 -2.17 -8.24
N PHE A 111 -22.52 -1.73 -6.99
CA PHE A 111 -21.26 -1.06 -6.67
C PHE A 111 -20.06 -1.97 -6.95
N TYR A 112 -20.09 -3.20 -6.45
CA TYR A 112 -18.98 -4.13 -6.63
C TYR A 112 -18.75 -4.49 -8.10
N GLU A 113 -19.82 -4.67 -8.90
CA GLU A 113 -19.65 -4.95 -10.32
C GLU A 113 -19.09 -3.73 -11.08
N ASN A 114 -19.52 -2.52 -10.74
CA ASN A 114 -18.96 -1.29 -11.32
C ASN A 114 -17.48 -1.09 -10.92
N VAL A 115 -17.07 -1.49 -9.71
CA VAL A 115 -15.67 -1.54 -9.30
C VAL A 115 -14.90 -2.56 -10.16
N ARG A 116 -15.41 -3.79 -10.33
CA ARG A 116 -14.77 -4.83 -11.17
C ARG A 116 -14.54 -4.33 -12.60
N GLU A 117 -15.56 -3.74 -13.20
CA GLU A 117 -15.46 -3.24 -14.57
C GLU A 117 -14.51 -2.04 -14.69
N SER A 118 -14.45 -1.15 -13.69
CA SER A 118 -13.50 -0.05 -13.67
C SER A 118 -12.07 -0.55 -13.53
N MET A 119 -11.81 -1.54 -12.66
CA MET A 119 -10.49 -2.13 -12.49
C MET A 119 -10.07 -2.95 -13.72
N ARG A 120 -11.00 -3.65 -14.37
CA ARG A 120 -10.73 -4.29 -15.66
C ARG A 120 -10.27 -3.28 -16.68
N PHE A 121 -11.03 -2.18 -16.84
CA PHE A 121 -10.67 -1.10 -17.77
C PHE A 121 -9.27 -0.53 -17.45
N ILE A 122 -8.96 -0.22 -16.19
CA ILE A 122 -7.65 0.30 -15.80
C ILE A 122 -6.53 -0.67 -16.19
N CYS A 123 -6.73 -1.96 -15.90
CA CYS A 123 -5.73 -2.99 -16.20
C CYS A 123 -5.49 -3.10 -17.72
N GLU A 124 -6.55 -3.09 -18.54
CA GLU A 124 -6.47 -3.13 -20.00
C GLU A 124 -5.83 -1.85 -20.57
N ASP A 125 -6.20 -0.66 -20.05
CA ASP A 125 -5.68 0.62 -20.54
C ASP A 125 -4.21 0.82 -20.19
N LEU A 126 -3.75 0.39 -19.01
CA LEU A 126 -2.34 0.43 -18.64
C LEU A 126 -1.50 -0.57 -19.46
N GLY A 127 -2.07 -1.73 -19.77
CA GLY A 127 -1.39 -2.75 -20.57
C GLY A 127 -0.02 -3.13 -20.00
N GLU A 128 1.02 -3.11 -20.83
CA GLU A 128 2.39 -3.46 -20.45
C GLU A 128 3.06 -2.46 -19.47
N ALA A 129 2.50 -1.26 -19.32
CA ALA A 129 3.02 -0.27 -18.36
C ALA A 129 2.74 -0.68 -16.92
N ALA A 130 1.71 -1.48 -16.66
CA ALA A 130 1.49 -2.10 -15.37
C ALA A 130 2.26 -3.41 -15.25
N GLY A 131 3.03 -3.56 -14.18
CA GLY A 131 3.67 -4.82 -13.87
C GLY A 131 2.65 -5.91 -13.50
N ILE A 132 3.14 -7.13 -13.29
CA ILE A 132 2.29 -8.28 -12.94
C ILE A 132 1.69 -8.18 -11.54
N TYR A 133 2.34 -7.44 -10.62
CA TYR A 133 1.88 -7.27 -9.23
C TYR A 133 1.01 -6.02 -9.09
N TRP A 134 -0.09 -6.14 -8.33
CA TRP A 134 -1.05 -5.09 -8.06
C TRP A 134 -1.40 -5.04 -6.59
N GLN A 135 -1.46 -3.86 -6.02
CA GLN A 135 -2.01 -3.62 -4.69
C GLN A 135 -3.48 -3.20 -4.80
N CYS A 136 -4.37 -3.92 -4.12
CA CYS A 136 -5.79 -3.60 -4.07
C CYS A 136 -6.08 -2.80 -2.82
N MET A 137 -6.39 -1.52 -2.99
CA MET A 137 -6.60 -0.51 -1.95
C MET A 137 -5.32 -0.23 -1.13
N ASN A 138 -5.39 0.76 -0.25
CA ASN A 138 -4.29 1.11 0.65
C ASN A 138 -4.78 1.10 2.09
N GLU A 139 -4.05 0.40 2.98
CA GLU A 139 -4.19 0.40 4.44
C GLU A 139 -5.66 0.44 4.90
N ILE A 140 -6.47 -0.51 4.40
CA ILE A 140 -7.92 -0.54 4.61
C ILE A 140 -8.35 -0.72 6.07
N ASP A 141 -7.42 -0.98 6.96
CA ASP A 141 -7.60 -1.23 8.38
C ASP A 141 -7.51 0.04 9.25
N ILE A 142 -7.09 1.18 8.67
CA ILE A 142 -6.98 2.43 9.43
C ILE A 142 -8.01 3.49 8.99
N PRO A 143 -8.47 4.34 9.94
CA PRO A 143 -9.50 5.34 9.67
C PRO A 143 -9.15 6.33 8.55
N VAL A 144 -7.86 6.59 8.32
CA VAL A 144 -7.38 7.48 7.25
C VAL A 144 -7.97 7.11 5.89
N PHE A 145 -8.10 5.81 5.59
CA PHE A 145 -8.56 5.29 4.30
C PHE A 145 -9.88 4.51 4.37
N SER A 146 -10.32 4.14 5.57
CA SER A 146 -11.54 3.34 5.77
C SER A 146 -12.70 4.14 6.35
N ASN A 147 -12.45 5.29 7.00
CA ASN A 147 -13.44 6.06 7.74
C ASN A 147 -14.20 5.15 8.72
N ASP A 148 -15.55 5.20 8.69
CA ASP A 148 -16.43 4.31 9.47
C ASP A 148 -17.10 3.25 8.59
N TYR A 149 -16.52 2.92 7.43
CA TYR A 149 -17.08 1.87 6.59
C TYR A 149 -16.97 0.51 7.29
N PRO A 150 -18.06 -0.32 7.24
CA PRO A 150 -18.01 -1.68 7.74
C PRO A 150 -16.90 -2.52 7.09
N ASP A 151 -16.30 -3.40 7.87
CA ASP A 151 -15.20 -4.25 7.43
C ASP A 151 -15.53 -5.12 6.22
N ASP A 152 -16.77 -5.62 6.12
CA ASP A 152 -17.23 -6.41 4.99
C ASP A 152 -17.29 -5.60 3.70
N ILE A 153 -17.69 -4.32 3.78
CA ILE A 153 -17.67 -3.42 2.62
C ILE A 153 -16.22 -3.17 2.16
N LEU A 154 -15.30 -2.93 3.10
CA LEU A 154 -13.88 -2.74 2.80
C LEU A 154 -13.28 -4.00 2.14
N ALA A 155 -13.51 -5.15 2.75
CA ALA A 155 -13.00 -6.43 2.25
C ALA A 155 -13.57 -6.80 0.88
N ASP A 156 -14.88 -6.65 0.68
CA ASP A 156 -15.51 -6.98 -0.60
C ASP A 156 -15.15 -5.99 -1.70
N THR A 157 -14.87 -4.71 -1.37
CA THR A 157 -14.31 -3.76 -2.34
C THR A 157 -12.91 -4.19 -2.79
N ALA A 158 -12.02 -4.56 -1.87
CA ALA A 158 -10.69 -5.07 -2.21
C ALA A 158 -10.76 -6.33 -3.09
N ARG A 159 -11.71 -7.24 -2.79
CA ARG A 159 -11.96 -8.43 -3.61
C ARG A 159 -12.46 -8.07 -5.01
N ALA A 160 -13.39 -7.12 -5.12
CA ALA A 160 -13.88 -6.63 -6.39
C ALA A 160 -12.75 -5.98 -7.23
N CYS A 161 -11.84 -5.23 -6.60
CA CYS A 161 -10.64 -4.71 -7.27
C CYS A 161 -9.79 -5.85 -7.87
N ALA A 162 -9.44 -6.86 -7.07
CA ALA A 162 -8.64 -7.99 -7.53
C ALA A 162 -9.31 -8.79 -8.65
N GLU A 163 -10.61 -9.03 -8.54
CA GLU A 163 -11.40 -9.70 -9.56
C GLU A 163 -11.43 -8.93 -10.88
N GLY A 164 -11.64 -7.61 -10.81
CA GLY A 164 -11.63 -6.74 -11.99
C GLY A 164 -10.27 -6.71 -12.68
N ILE A 165 -9.18 -6.54 -11.94
CA ILE A 165 -7.82 -6.58 -12.49
C ILE A 165 -7.57 -7.91 -13.20
N ARG A 166 -7.95 -9.04 -12.60
CA ARG A 166 -7.78 -10.37 -13.20
C ARG A 166 -8.70 -10.63 -14.40
N ARG A 167 -9.85 -9.94 -14.52
CA ARG A 167 -10.64 -9.94 -15.75
C ARG A 167 -9.87 -9.27 -16.90
N GLY A 168 -9.11 -8.21 -16.62
CA GLY A 168 -8.26 -7.52 -17.60
C GLY A 168 -6.95 -8.26 -17.91
N ASN A 169 -6.34 -8.88 -16.89
CA ASN A 169 -5.14 -9.70 -17.03
C ASN A 169 -5.19 -10.92 -16.08
N PRO A 170 -5.49 -12.13 -16.58
CA PRO A 170 -5.57 -13.34 -15.76
C PRO A 170 -4.28 -13.71 -15.03
N GLU A 171 -3.11 -13.24 -15.49
CA GLU A 171 -1.83 -13.48 -14.85
C GLU A 171 -1.52 -12.49 -13.72
N ALA A 172 -2.35 -11.45 -13.54
CA ALA A 172 -2.14 -10.44 -12.51
C ALA A 172 -2.13 -11.05 -11.10
N ARG A 173 -1.16 -10.62 -10.31
CA ARG A 173 -0.88 -11.08 -8.95
C ARG A 173 -1.29 -10.02 -7.95
N CYS A 174 -2.52 -10.06 -7.50
CA CYS A 174 -3.09 -9.09 -6.58
C CYS A 174 -2.77 -9.43 -5.12
N GLY A 175 -2.64 -8.40 -4.30
CA GLY A 175 -2.62 -8.45 -2.85
C GLY A 175 -3.23 -7.17 -2.28
N ILE A 176 -3.50 -7.14 -0.98
CA ILE A 176 -3.76 -5.89 -0.24
C ILE A 176 -2.52 -5.51 0.54
N ASN A 177 -2.54 -4.34 1.17
CA ASN A 177 -1.67 -4.03 2.30
C ASN A 177 -2.50 -3.68 3.54
N ILE A 178 -1.99 -4.05 4.69
CA ILE A 178 -2.47 -3.60 6.01
C ILE A 178 -1.45 -2.64 6.59
N SER A 179 -1.90 -1.68 7.40
CA SER A 179 -1.05 -0.61 7.95
C SER A 179 0.01 -1.10 8.94
N CYS A 180 -0.27 -2.22 9.60
CA CYS A 180 0.67 -2.93 10.47
C CYS A 180 0.09 -4.29 10.89
N TYR A 181 0.93 -5.17 11.41
CA TYR A 181 0.48 -6.45 11.95
C TYR A 181 -0.11 -6.26 13.36
N ASN A 182 -1.44 -6.14 13.45
CA ASN A 182 -2.20 -6.05 14.70
C ASN A 182 -3.57 -6.74 14.57
N GLU A 183 -4.31 -6.85 15.68
CA GLU A 183 -5.61 -7.53 15.71
C GLU A 183 -6.66 -6.92 14.77
N ASN A 184 -6.71 -5.59 14.67
CA ASN A 184 -7.66 -4.90 13.81
C ASN A 184 -7.38 -5.19 12.32
N ALA A 185 -6.12 -5.03 11.90
CA ALA A 185 -5.68 -5.30 10.55
C ALA A 185 -5.91 -6.76 10.14
N VAL A 186 -5.56 -7.70 11.03
CA VAL A 186 -5.77 -9.14 10.80
C VAL A 186 -7.25 -9.49 10.68
N ARG A 187 -8.13 -8.86 11.47
CA ARG A 187 -9.59 -9.09 11.41
C ARG A 187 -10.16 -8.72 10.03
N ILE A 188 -9.74 -7.60 9.45
CA ILE A 188 -10.16 -7.19 8.10
C ILE A 188 -9.50 -8.07 7.04
N ALA A 189 -8.21 -8.35 7.17
CA ALA A 189 -7.51 -9.22 6.25
C ALA A 189 -8.12 -10.63 6.17
N ASP A 190 -8.61 -11.20 7.29
CA ASP A 190 -9.30 -12.49 7.30
C ASP A 190 -10.58 -12.48 6.43
N LEU A 191 -11.30 -11.36 6.37
CA LEU A 191 -12.45 -11.22 5.48
C LEU A 191 -12.03 -11.13 4.01
N VAL A 192 -10.91 -10.47 3.72
CA VAL A 192 -10.36 -10.36 2.36
C VAL A 192 -9.88 -11.73 1.87
N TYR A 193 -9.10 -12.44 2.69
CA TYR A 193 -8.48 -13.73 2.35
C TYR A 193 -9.35 -14.94 2.69
N ARG A 194 -10.66 -14.75 2.90
CA ARG A 194 -11.61 -15.85 3.10
C ARG A 194 -11.63 -16.82 1.93
N GLU A 195 -12.16 -18.00 2.12
CA GLU A 195 -12.25 -19.04 1.09
C GLU A 195 -12.77 -18.50 -0.26
N GLY A 196 -12.17 -18.94 -1.35
CA GLY A 196 -12.49 -18.50 -2.71
C GLY A 196 -11.85 -17.16 -3.11
N HIS A 197 -10.91 -16.62 -2.31
CA HIS A 197 -10.15 -15.44 -2.73
C HIS A 197 -9.24 -15.75 -3.93
N SER A 198 -8.88 -14.69 -4.67
CA SER A 198 -7.99 -14.75 -5.83
C SER A 198 -6.65 -14.03 -5.62
N PHE A 199 -6.31 -13.71 -4.39
CA PHE A 199 -5.07 -13.01 -4.06
C PHE A 199 -3.85 -13.92 -4.10
N TYR A 200 -2.72 -13.33 -4.51
CA TYR A 200 -1.44 -14.02 -4.70
C TYR A 200 -0.48 -13.80 -3.52
N TYR A 201 -0.52 -12.65 -2.87
CA TYR A 201 0.36 -12.28 -1.77
C TYR A 201 -0.41 -11.56 -0.67
N MET A 202 0.15 -11.56 0.55
CA MET A 202 -0.27 -10.72 1.66
C MET A 202 0.70 -9.57 1.80
N GLY A 203 0.21 -8.33 1.70
CA GLY A 203 1.01 -7.14 1.86
C GLY A 203 0.85 -6.50 3.24
N VAL A 204 1.91 -5.86 3.72
CA VAL A 204 1.93 -5.17 5.01
C VAL A 204 2.83 -3.96 4.94
N ASP A 205 2.37 -2.87 5.57
CA ASP A 205 3.16 -1.69 5.84
C ASP A 205 3.57 -1.72 7.32
N GLN A 206 4.82 -1.45 7.59
CA GLN A 206 5.32 -1.51 8.97
C GLN A 206 6.56 -0.63 9.12
N TYR A 207 6.50 0.30 10.06
CA TYR A 207 7.55 1.29 10.27
C TYR A 207 8.11 1.20 11.69
N PHE A 208 8.78 0.09 12.00
CA PHE A 208 9.39 -0.14 13.30
C PHE A 208 10.38 0.95 13.67
N GLY A 209 10.29 1.44 14.91
CA GLY A 209 11.11 2.52 15.41
C GLY A 209 10.70 3.92 14.95
N SER A 210 9.57 4.06 14.23
CA SER A 210 8.99 5.36 13.86
C SER A 210 7.51 5.42 14.25
N TRP A 211 6.66 4.70 13.52
CA TRP A 211 5.22 4.60 13.78
C TRP A 211 4.88 3.51 14.79
N GLN A 212 5.67 2.44 14.83
CA GLN A 212 5.48 1.33 15.76
C GLN A 212 6.75 1.09 16.57
N PRO A 213 6.64 0.56 17.80
CA PRO A 213 7.81 0.19 18.59
C PRO A 213 8.58 -0.95 17.93
N GLY A 214 9.88 -0.97 18.10
CA GLY A 214 10.75 -2.03 17.59
C GLY A 214 11.91 -1.53 16.73
N ASP A 215 12.51 -2.46 16.00
CA ASP A 215 13.64 -2.20 15.11
C ASP A 215 13.53 -3.11 13.87
N ALA A 216 14.43 -3.02 12.91
CA ALA A 216 14.40 -3.76 11.65
C ALA A 216 14.23 -5.28 11.84
N GLU A 217 14.81 -5.86 12.89
CA GLU A 217 14.72 -7.29 13.20
C GLU A 217 13.29 -7.78 13.51
N ASN A 218 12.40 -6.88 13.94
CA ASN A 218 11.00 -7.23 14.20
C ASN A 218 10.24 -7.65 12.93
N TRP A 219 10.74 -7.27 11.75
CA TRP A 219 10.20 -7.72 10.46
C TRP A 219 10.17 -9.25 10.32
N ILE A 220 11.14 -9.98 10.90
CA ILE A 220 11.19 -11.44 10.84
C ILE A 220 9.91 -12.04 11.42
N GLY A 221 9.50 -11.58 12.60
CA GLY A 221 8.29 -12.07 13.25
C GLY A 221 7.00 -11.73 12.49
N VAL A 222 6.92 -10.56 11.86
CA VAL A 222 5.76 -10.16 11.05
C VAL A 222 5.65 -11.02 9.79
N LEU A 223 6.76 -11.24 9.08
CA LEU A 223 6.80 -12.07 7.88
C LEU A 223 6.40 -13.52 8.18
N ASP A 224 6.92 -14.09 9.28
CA ASP A 224 6.56 -15.44 9.71
C ASP A 224 5.07 -15.53 10.09
N ALA A 225 4.58 -14.62 10.92
CA ALA A 225 3.20 -14.65 11.41
C ALA A 225 2.17 -14.52 10.29
N LEU A 226 2.40 -13.61 9.33
CA LEU A 226 1.52 -13.45 8.17
C LEU A 226 1.56 -14.67 7.25
N TYR A 227 2.74 -15.22 7.00
CA TYR A 227 2.85 -16.46 6.22
C TYR A 227 2.19 -17.65 6.90
N GLU A 228 2.36 -17.81 8.20
CA GLU A 228 1.71 -18.90 8.96
C GLU A 228 0.20 -18.82 8.90
N ARG A 229 -0.35 -17.59 8.93
CA ARG A 229 -1.78 -17.37 8.89
C ARG A 229 -2.39 -17.57 7.51
N TYR A 230 -1.83 -16.93 6.48
CA TYR A 230 -2.45 -16.87 5.14
C TYR A 230 -1.86 -17.87 4.15
N ARG A 231 -0.70 -18.46 4.43
CA ARG A 231 0.02 -19.37 3.54
C ARG A 231 0.31 -18.79 2.16
N LEU A 232 0.44 -17.48 2.08
CA LEU A 232 0.80 -16.70 0.90
C LEU A 232 2.17 -16.05 1.11
N PRO A 233 2.93 -15.76 0.03
CA PRO A 233 4.13 -14.93 0.17
C PRO A 233 3.77 -13.58 0.75
N VAL A 234 4.65 -13.02 1.57
CA VAL A 234 4.45 -11.72 2.22
C VAL A 234 5.26 -10.66 1.51
N LEU A 235 4.63 -9.53 1.19
CA LEU A 235 5.28 -8.37 0.60
C LEU A 235 5.31 -7.23 1.64
N ALA A 236 6.49 -6.67 1.92
CA ALA A 236 6.59 -5.42 2.64
C ALA A 236 6.25 -4.28 1.67
N ASN A 237 4.96 -3.88 1.64
CA ASN A 237 4.47 -2.88 0.68
C ASN A 237 4.96 -1.47 0.99
N GLU A 238 5.17 -1.20 2.28
CA GLU A 238 5.81 0.01 2.76
C GLU A 238 6.65 -0.27 3.99
N TRP A 239 7.84 0.30 4.02
CA TRP A 239 8.69 0.28 5.18
C TRP A 239 9.71 1.40 5.11
N GLY A 240 10.17 1.84 6.25
CA GLY A 240 11.13 2.92 6.30
C GLY A 240 11.52 3.27 7.71
N TYR A 241 12.41 4.23 7.82
CA TYR A 241 12.85 4.82 9.08
C TYR A 241 13.21 6.29 8.86
N SER A 242 12.86 7.16 9.78
CA SER A 242 13.16 8.58 9.67
C SER A 242 14.64 8.88 9.96
N SER A 243 15.22 9.80 9.20
CA SER A 243 16.57 10.31 9.42
C SER A 243 16.63 11.53 10.35
N ALA A 244 15.47 12.02 10.81
CA ALA A 244 15.36 13.21 11.64
C ALA A 244 14.04 13.22 12.42
N GLY A 245 13.93 14.12 13.36
CA GLY A 245 12.72 14.36 14.15
C GLY A 245 12.97 14.17 15.63
N GLU A 246 12.09 14.76 16.43
CA GLU A 246 12.12 14.67 17.89
C GLU A 246 11.15 13.60 18.37
N LEU A 247 11.41 13.04 19.54
CA LEU A 247 10.47 12.20 20.26
C LEU A 247 9.47 13.06 21.01
N ALA A 248 8.20 12.66 20.98
CA ALA A 248 7.18 13.18 21.88
C ALA A 248 7.38 12.60 23.28
N GLU A 249 7.15 13.42 24.31
CA GLU A 249 7.24 12.99 25.70
C GLU A 249 6.08 12.06 26.08
N GLU A 250 4.90 12.29 25.48
CA GLU A 250 3.68 11.52 25.72
C GLU A 250 2.77 11.48 24.48
N MET A 251 1.88 10.52 24.44
CA MET A 251 0.84 10.44 23.41
C MET A 251 -0.19 11.58 23.63
N PRO A 252 -0.69 12.22 22.58
CA PRO A 252 -1.75 13.21 22.72
C PRO A 252 -3.05 12.56 23.21
N ASP A 253 -3.91 13.35 23.86
CA ASP A 253 -5.28 12.92 24.16
C ASP A 253 -6.00 12.60 22.82
N PRO A 254 -6.46 11.35 22.60
CA PRO A 254 -7.14 10.98 21.36
C PRO A 254 -8.35 11.86 21.04
N ALA A 255 -9.01 12.45 22.06
CA ALA A 255 -10.13 13.36 21.87
C ALA A 255 -9.73 14.69 21.21
N LEU A 256 -8.46 15.05 21.23
CA LEU A 256 -7.93 16.27 20.61
C LEU A 256 -7.42 16.05 19.19
N VAL A 257 -7.20 14.80 18.79
CA VAL A 257 -6.70 14.46 17.46
C VAL A 257 -7.85 14.44 16.47
N PRO A 258 -7.79 15.22 15.38
CA PRO A 258 -8.84 15.20 14.35
C PRO A 258 -9.02 13.79 13.77
N LYS A 259 -10.27 13.39 13.53
CA LYS A 259 -10.60 12.08 12.97
C LYS A 259 -9.84 11.82 11.67
N GLY A 260 -9.20 10.67 11.56
CA GLY A 260 -8.46 10.27 10.37
C GLY A 260 -7.08 10.94 10.24
N LEU A 261 -6.65 11.74 11.21
CA LEU A 261 -5.28 12.26 11.28
C LEU A 261 -4.46 11.37 12.23
N PRO A 262 -3.35 10.77 11.79
CA PRO A 262 -2.48 10.02 12.70
C PRO A 262 -1.85 10.93 13.78
N GLU A 263 -1.67 10.40 14.99
CA GLU A 263 -1.12 11.16 16.13
C GLU A 263 0.28 11.73 15.84
N VAL A 264 1.12 10.98 15.13
CA VAL A 264 2.46 11.44 14.68
C VAL A 264 2.34 12.69 13.81
N CYS A 265 1.36 12.72 12.90
CA CYS A 265 1.12 13.88 12.03
C CYS A 265 0.55 15.06 12.82
N TYR A 266 -0.28 14.80 13.82
CA TYR A 266 -0.89 15.84 14.67
C TYR A 266 0.16 16.54 15.52
N VAL A 267 0.99 15.78 16.24
CA VAL A 267 2.04 16.35 17.12
C VAL A 267 3.32 16.72 16.38
N LYS A 268 3.49 16.25 15.13
CA LYS A 268 4.70 16.42 14.31
C LYS A 268 5.97 15.93 15.03
N LYS A 269 5.84 14.84 15.81
CA LYS A 269 6.92 14.17 16.54
C LYS A 269 6.72 12.67 16.50
N TRP A 270 7.80 11.92 16.60
CA TRP A 270 7.78 10.46 16.69
C TRP A 270 7.43 10.00 18.11
N PHE A 271 6.84 8.81 18.24
CA PHE A 271 6.59 8.17 19.54
C PHE A 271 7.54 7.02 19.81
N HIS A 272 8.28 6.59 18.80
CA HIS A 272 9.21 5.47 18.89
C HIS A 272 10.50 5.83 18.19
N GLU A 273 11.60 5.19 18.63
CA GLU A 273 12.90 5.24 17.97
C GLU A 273 13.60 3.88 18.00
N ALA A 274 14.40 3.58 16.98
CA ALA A 274 15.40 2.52 17.04
C ALA A 274 16.61 3.02 17.86
N LYS A 275 17.43 2.08 18.30
CA LYS A 275 18.61 2.43 19.11
C LYS A 275 19.53 3.40 18.35
N GLY A 276 19.72 4.58 18.92
CA GLY A 276 20.54 5.65 18.35
C GLY A 276 19.75 6.83 17.80
N GLY A 277 18.42 6.78 17.87
CA GLY A 277 17.52 7.88 17.52
C GLY A 277 17.32 8.07 16.01
N HIS A 278 16.66 9.14 15.66
CA HIS A 278 16.38 9.53 14.27
C HIS A 278 17.55 10.31 13.68
N THR A 279 18.54 9.61 13.13
CA THR A 279 19.70 10.20 12.46
C THR A 279 19.93 9.53 11.09
N PRO A 280 20.64 10.21 10.16
CA PRO A 280 20.98 9.60 8.85
C PRO A 280 21.77 8.29 8.98
N GLU A 281 22.65 8.17 9.97
CA GLU A 281 23.46 6.98 10.19
C GLU A 281 22.61 5.80 10.68
N VAL A 282 21.68 6.05 11.59
CA VAL A 282 20.73 5.04 12.10
C VAL A 282 19.78 4.62 10.99
N GLN A 283 19.26 5.57 10.21
CA GLN A 283 18.43 5.27 9.03
C GLN A 283 19.18 4.37 8.04
N ALA A 284 20.42 4.74 7.69
CA ALA A 284 21.21 3.96 6.74
C ALA A 284 21.52 2.54 7.26
N ASP A 285 21.74 2.38 8.58
CA ASP A 285 21.91 1.07 9.19
C ASP A 285 20.62 0.26 9.21
N TYR A 286 19.50 0.89 9.56
CA TYR A 286 18.17 0.30 9.52
C TYR A 286 17.85 -0.27 8.13
N PHE A 287 18.08 0.51 7.07
CA PHE A 287 17.86 0.05 5.70
C PHE A 287 18.76 -1.11 5.31
N ARG A 288 20.05 -1.11 5.69
CA ARG A 288 20.96 -2.23 5.42
C ARG A 288 20.48 -3.53 6.09
N ARG A 289 19.99 -3.46 7.33
CA ARG A 289 19.46 -4.62 8.07
C ARG A 289 18.14 -5.09 7.49
N GLY A 290 17.19 -4.19 7.23
CA GLY A 290 15.90 -4.49 6.63
C GLY A 290 16.04 -5.17 5.25
N HIS A 291 16.81 -4.58 4.35
CA HIS A 291 17.06 -5.20 3.03
C HIS A 291 17.67 -6.59 3.12
N ARG A 292 18.58 -6.82 4.08
CA ARG A 292 19.15 -8.15 4.31
C ARG A 292 18.08 -9.14 4.77
N ILE A 293 17.20 -8.73 5.65
CA ILE A 293 16.07 -9.55 6.13
C ILE A 293 15.17 -9.92 4.96
N PHE A 294 14.69 -8.94 4.18
CA PHE A 294 13.80 -9.20 3.05
C PHE A 294 14.46 -10.08 1.98
N ALA A 295 15.74 -9.86 1.69
CA ALA A 295 16.47 -10.67 0.72
C ALA A 295 16.63 -12.14 1.16
N GLN A 296 16.79 -12.39 2.46
CA GLN A 296 17.08 -13.74 3.00
C GLN A 296 15.84 -14.49 3.48
N HIS A 297 14.76 -13.79 3.86
CA HIS A 297 13.58 -14.42 4.45
C HIS A 297 12.82 -15.28 3.42
N PRO A 298 12.57 -16.57 3.70
CA PRO A 298 12.05 -17.52 2.71
C PRO A 298 10.63 -17.21 2.23
N HIS A 299 9.83 -16.54 3.06
CA HIS A 299 8.43 -16.22 2.78
C HIS A 299 8.23 -14.78 2.28
N CYS A 300 9.29 -13.99 2.19
CA CYS A 300 9.23 -12.62 1.72
C CYS A 300 9.32 -12.56 0.19
N LEU A 301 8.32 -11.93 -0.44
CA LEU A 301 8.27 -11.66 -1.88
C LEU A 301 9.20 -10.51 -2.29
N GLY A 302 9.53 -9.62 -1.36
CA GLY A 302 10.33 -8.43 -1.54
C GLY A 302 9.85 -7.27 -0.72
N SER A 303 10.25 -6.06 -1.10
CA SER A 303 9.85 -4.86 -0.35
C SER A 303 9.82 -3.62 -1.22
N PHE A 304 8.98 -2.65 -0.81
CA PHE A 304 8.98 -1.27 -1.28
C PHE A 304 9.37 -0.35 -0.11
N MET A 305 10.44 0.40 -0.29
CA MET A 305 10.98 1.36 0.68
C MET A 305 10.30 2.72 0.53
#